data_059317f5fcf0f47bd4634a79b12eb958
#
_entry.id   059317f5fcf0f47bd4634a79b12eb958
#
_cell.length_a   1.000
_cell.length_b   1.000
_cell.length_c   1.000
_cell.angle_alpha   90.00
_cell.angle_beta   90.00
_cell.angle_gamma   90.00
#
_symmetry.space_group_name_H-M   'P 1'
#
loop_
_entity.id
_entity.type
_entity.pdbx_description
1 polymer ?
#
loop_
_entity_poly.entity_id
_entity_poly.type
_entity_poly.pdbx_seq_one_letter_code
_entity_poly.pdbx_strand_id
1 'polypeptide(L)'
;MKFESTEKIDFYLPKVKSFIDEVVMPAEIDILKQEIPAEKRWEPHPEIEDLKKEARDRGLWNLFLPDSDYGAGLTNYEYAHLAEVMGRTHFASEAMNCSAPDTGNMEVLVRYGSKEQQDEWLKPLLDGEIRSAFGMTEPQVASSDATNMEATAELVDGHWVINGEKWWTSGAGDPRCKIIIFMCVTNPENERHQRHSMILVPMDTPGVEVKRMMHVFGYDD
;
A
#
# COMPACT_ATOMS: atom_id res chain seq x y z
N MET A 1 -0.87 31.69 -3.34
CA MET A 1 -0.31 31.04 -2.13
C MET A 1 1.16 30.79 -2.45
N LYS A 2 2.11 31.31 -1.69
CA LYS A 2 3.53 30.93 -1.83
C LYS A 2 3.72 29.70 -0.94
N PHE A 3 4.17 28.61 -1.52
CA PHE A 3 4.59 27.44 -0.78
C PHE A 3 5.99 27.75 -0.21
N GLU A 4 6.10 27.81 1.11
CA GLU A 4 7.36 28.09 1.78
C GLU A 4 8.10 26.77 1.96
N SER A 5 9.41 26.77 1.68
CA SER A 5 10.24 25.60 1.95
C SER A 5 10.46 25.47 3.46
N THR A 6 10.63 24.25 3.93
CA THR A 6 11.03 23.93 5.31
C THR A 6 12.40 23.28 5.30
N GLU A 7 13.08 23.26 6.46
CA GLU A 7 14.37 22.58 6.60
C GLU A 7 14.33 21.11 6.14
N LYS A 8 13.20 20.43 6.38
CA LYS A 8 13.02 19.04 5.95
C LYS A 8 12.85 18.92 4.45
N ILE A 9 12.09 19.82 3.81
CA ILE A 9 11.99 19.87 2.34
C ILE A 9 13.37 20.14 1.75
N ASP A 10 14.09 21.11 2.26
CA ASP A 10 15.44 21.47 1.76
C ASP A 10 16.44 20.31 1.93
N PHE A 11 16.26 19.48 2.94
CA PHE A 11 17.09 18.30 3.20
C PHE A 11 16.75 17.10 2.31
N TYR A 12 15.45 16.74 2.20
CA TYR A 12 15.05 15.51 1.51
C TYR A 12 14.84 15.68 0.01
N LEU A 13 14.27 16.81 -0.43
CA LEU A 13 13.89 16.98 -1.83
C LEU A 13 15.08 16.87 -2.81
N PRO A 14 16.25 17.45 -2.57
CA PRO A 14 17.41 17.26 -3.44
C PRO A 14 17.86 15.80 -3.51
N LYS A 15 17.82 15.07 -2.39
CA LYS A 15 18.20 13.66 -2.32
C LYS A 15 17.24 12.77 -3.09
N VAL A 16 15.93 13.00 -2.94
CA VAL A 16 14.90 12.28 -3.69
C VAL A 16 15.05 12.54 -5.20
N LYS A 17 15.28 13.80 -5.60
CA LYS A 17 15.52 14.15 -7.01
C LYS A 17 16.75 13.42 -7.56
N SER A 18 17.89 13.48 -6.87
CA SER A 18 19.11 12.77 -7.29
C SER A 18 18.89 11.27 -7.40
N PHE A 19 18.23 10.64 -6.41
CA PHE A 19 17.91 9.22 -6.45
C PHE A 19 17.05 8.86 -7.66
N ILE A 20 16.02 9.66 -7.94
CA ILE A 20 15.13 9.42 -9.08
C ILE A 20 15.87 9.62 -10.40
N ASP A 21 16.57 10.74 -10.57
CA ASP A 21 17.19 11.10 -11.83
C ASP A 21 18.41 10.18 -12.17
N GLU A 22 19.18 9.77 -11.16
CA GLU A 22 20.43 9.05 -11.35
C GLU A 22 20.29 7.52 -11.24
N VAL A 23 19.26 7.04 -10.53
CA VAL A 23 19.11 5.61 -10.23
C VAL A 23 17.79 5.05 -10.74
N VAL A 24 16.64 5.61 -10.29
CA VAL A 24 15.34 5.01 -10.59
C VAL A 24 14.97 5.14 -12.06
N MET A 25 15.09 6.33 -12.65
CA MET A 25 14.73 6.54 -14.06
C MET A 25 15.59 5.71 -15.04
N PRO A 26 16.92 5.61 -14.88
CA PRO A 26 17.71 4.70 -15.71
C PRO A 26 17.29 3.25 -15.58
N ALA A 27 17.07 2.76 -14.35
CA ALA A 27 16.62 1.39 -14.08
C ALA A 27 15.22 1.14 -14.68
N GLU A 28 14.28 2.08 -14.54
CA GLU A 28 12.93 1.97 -15.11
C GLU A 28 12.98 1.83 -16.63
N ILE A 29 13.82 2.61 -17.32
CA ILE A 29 13.98 2.51 -18.76
C ILE A 29 14.46 1.11 -19.18
N ASP A 30 15.34 0.50 -18.40
CA ASP A 30 15.88 -0.83 -18.69
C ASP A 30 14.87 -1.94 -18.33
N ILE A 31 14.13 -1.79 -17.23
CA ILE A 31 13.05 -2.69 -16.85
C ILE A 31 11.95 -2.70 -17.90
N LEU A 32 11.49 -1.53 -18.35
CA LEU A 32 10.40 -1.40 -19.32
C LEU A 32 10.75 -1.91 -20.74
N LYS A 33 12.04 -2.15 -21.02
CA LYS A 33 12.48 -2.79 -22.28
C LYS A 33 12.48 -4.32 -22.20
N GLN A 34 12.35 -4.90 -21.01
CA GLN A 34 12.39 -6.34 -20.84
C GLN A 34 11.12 -6.98 -21.41
N GLU A 35 11.29 -8.05 -22.18
CA GLU A 35 10.18 -8.91 -22.57
C GLU A 35 9.89 -9.87 -21.43
N ILE A 36 8.73 -9.71 -20.78
CA ILE A 36 8.31 -10.56 -19.68
C ILE A 36 7.40 -11.66 -20.25
N PRO A 37 7.72 -12.95 -20.03
CA PRO A 37 6.84 -14.05 -20.37
C PRO A 37 5.46 -13.87 -19.73
N ALA A 38 4.39 -14.24 -20.44
CA ALA A 38 3.01 -14.03 -19.98
C ALA A 38 2.73 -14.68 -18.61
N GLU A 39 3.36 -15.82 -18.33
CA GLU A 39 3.25 -16.52 -17.05
C GLU A 39 3.95 -15.81 -15.87
N LYS A 40 4.85 -14.86 -16.16
CA LYS A 40 5.59 -14.06 -15.17
C LYS A 40 5.13 -12.61 -15.09
N ARG A 41 4.09 -12.28 -15.82
CA ARG A 41 3.59 -10.91 -15.95
C ARG A 41 3.25 -10.25 -14.60
N TRP A 42 2.84 -11.06 -13.63
CA TRP A 42 2.43 -10.62 -12.30
C TRP A 42 3.52 -10.77 -11.23
N GLU A 43 4.71 -11.19 -11.63
CA GLU A 43 5.85 -11.25 -10.72
C GLU A 43 6.52 -9.88 -10.64
N PRO A 44 6.96 -9.45 -9.44
CA PRO A 44 7.71 -8.20 -9.31
C PRO A 44 9.06 -8.28 -10.02
N HIS A 45 9.50 -7.18 -10.57
CA HIS A 45 10.83 -7.07 -11.17
C HIS A 45 11.92 -7.20 -10.11
N PRO A 46 12.88 -8.12 -10.26
CA PRO A 46 13.96 -8.31 -9.28
C PRO A 46 14.77 -7.04 -9.01
N GLU A 47 14.93 -6.20 -10.02
CA GLU A 47 15.68 -4.93 -9.95
C GLU A 47 15.06 -3.95 -8.95
N ILE A 48 13.76 -4.08 -8.63
CA ILE A 48 13.10 -3.24 -7.62
C ILE A 48 13.73 -3.45 -6.24
N GLU A 49 14.17 -4.65 -5.92
CA GLU A 49 14.83 -4.93 -4.63
C GLU A 49 16.21 -4.23 -4.53
N ASP A 50 16.93 -4.08 -5.63
CA ASP A 50 18.17 -3.31 -5.68
C ASP A 50 17.88 -1.81 -5.48
N LEU A 51 16.80 -1.29 -6.09
CA LEU A 51 16.36 0.08 -5.87
C LEU A 51 15.96 0.34 -4.42
N LYS A 52 15.25 -0.59 -3.78
CA LYS A 52 14.89 -0.52 -2.36
C LYS A 52 16.12 -0.48 -1.46
N LYS A 53 17.12 -1.29 -1.75
CA LYS A 53 18.39 -1.29 -1.01
C LYS A 53 19.08 0.06 -1.13
N GLU A 54 19.21 0.60 -2.34
CA GLU A 54 19.85 1.90 -2.59
C GLU A 54 19.08 3.04 -1.90
N ALA A 55 17.73 3.00 -1.90
CA ALA A 55 16.91 3.98 -1.18
C ALA A 55 17.18 3.96 0.33
N ARG A 56 17.28 2.76 0.93
CA ARG A 56 17.64 2.61 2.35
C ARG A 56 19.03 3.16 2.65
N ASP A 57 20.02 2.83 1.84
CA ASP A 57 21.41 3.28 2.01
C ASP A 57 21.52 4.82 1.93
N ARG A 58 20.65 5.48 1.18
CA ARG A 58 20.52 6.95 1.09
C ARG A 58 19.65 7.59 2.18
N GLY A 59 19.02 6.79 3.03
CA GLY A 59 18.07 7.28 4.06
C GLY A 59 16.76 7.82 3.47
N LEU A 60 16.28 7.22 2.37
CA LEU A 60 15.06 7.59 1.65
C LEU A 60 13.96 6.53 1.82
N TRP A 61 13.79 5.99 3.01
CA TRP A 61 12.89 4.90 3.31
C TRP A 61 11.72 5.36 4.21
N ASN A 62 10.49 4.91 3.92
CA ASN A 62 9.28 5.23 4.70
C ASN A 62 9.02 6.75 4.88
N LEU A 63 9.37 7.57 3.90
CA LEU A 63 9.26 9.04 4.00
C LEU A 63 7.82 9.53 4.15
N PHE A 64 6.82 8.73 3.76
CA PHE A 64 5.41 9.08 3.83
C PHE A 64 4.87 9.14 5.26
N LEU A 65 5.45 8.36 6.18
CA LEU A 65 4.89 8.16 7.52
C LEU A 65 5.24 9.33 8.43
N PRO A 66 4.23 10.08 8.93
CA PRO A 66 4.46 11.27 9.74
C PRO A 66 4.92 10.96 11.17
N ASP A 67 4.79 9.70 11.61
CA ASP A 67 5.29 9.25 12.90
C ASP A 67 6.82 9.10 12.86
N SER A 68 7.52 9.82 13.77
CA SER A 68 8.98 9.83 13.79
C SER A 68 9.60 8.54 14.34
N ASP A 69 8.82 7.70 15.02
CA ASP A 69 9.31 6.41 15.50
C ASP A 69 9.40 5.36 14.39
N TYR A 70 8.63 5.56 13.30
CA TYR A 70 8.52 4.61 12.20
C TYR A 70 8.91 5.20 10.84
N GLY A 71 8.91 6.51 10.68
CA GLY A 71 9.17 7.22 9.44
C GLY A 71 10.06 8.45 9.63
N ALA A 72 10.11 9.32 8.62
CA ALA A 72 10.91 10.55 8.65
C ALA A 72 10.27 11.69 9.47
N GLY A 73 9.07 11.50 9.97
CA GLY A 73 8.32 12.53 10.71
C GLY A 73 7.99 13.76 9.86
N LEU A 74 7.82 13.58 8.55
CA LEU A 74 7.40 14.64 7.64
C LEU A 74 5.91 14.92 7.81
N THR A 75 5.54 16.20 7.79
CA THR A 75 4.13 16.57 7.65
C THR A 75 3.63 16.19 6.24
N ASN A 76 2.32 16.09 6.06
CA ASN A 76 1.74 15.84 4.72
C ASN A 76 2.13 16.93 3.71
N TYR A 77 2.31 18.18 4.17
CA TYR A 77 2.78 19.27 3.34
C TYR A 77 4.21 19.03 2.84
N GLU A 78 5.12 18.62 3.73
CA GLU A 78 6.51 18.34 3.40
C GLU A 78 6.62 17.11 2.46
N TYR A 79 5.89 16.06 2.80
CA TYR A 79 5.87 14.84 1.97
C TYR A 79 5.28 15.09 0.58
N ALA A 80 4.28 15.96 0.42
CA ALA A 80 3.68 16.27 -0.88
C ALA A 80 4.71 16.74 -1.93
N HIS A 81 5.73 17.50 -1.52
CA HIS A 81 6.82 17.91 -2.41
C HIS A 81 7.68 16.74 -2.88
N LEU A 82 7.84 15.72 -2.04
CA LEU A 82 8.59 14.51 -2.38
C LEU A 82 7.75 13.60 -3.27
N ALA A 83 6.45 13.45 -2.96
CA ALA A 83 5.50 12.66 -3.73
C ALA A 83 5.34 13.19 -5.16
N GLU A 84 5.34 14.53 -5.36
CA GLU A 84 5.33 15.13 -6.70
C GLU A 84 6.51 14.65 -7.56
N VAL A 85 7.69 14.58 -6.96
CA VAL A 85 8.89 14.14 -7.68
C VAL A 85 8.89 12.62 -7.91
N MET A 86 8.44 11.83 -6.92
CA MET A 86 8.27 10.37 -7.05
C MET A 86 7.29 10.00 -8.17
N GLY A 87 6.23 10.79 -8.35
CA GLY A 87 5.23 10.58 -9.41
C GLY A 87 5.75 10.75 -10.84
N ARG A 88 7.02 11.07 -11.04
CA ARG A 88 7.68 11.11 -12.37
C ARG A 88 8.04 9.72 -12.90
N THR A 89 7.99 8.70 -12.08
CA THR A 89 8.36 7.32 -12.40
C THR A 89 7.33 6.34 -11.83
N HIS A 90 7.25 5.14 -12.40
CA HIS A 90 6.36 4.08 -11.90
C HIS A 90 6.92 3.39 -10.65
N PHE A 91 8.24 3.31 -10.50
CA PHE A 91 8.87 2.52 -9.46
C PHE A 91 9.39 3.31 -8.26
N ALA A 92 9.48 4.65 -8.33
CA ALA A 92 10.08 5.44 -7.25
C ALA A 92 9.34 5.30 -5.91
N SER A 93 8.02 5.29 -5.92
CA SER A 93 7.22 5.13 -4.71
C SER A 93 7.46 3.76 -4.06
N GLU A 94 7.49 2.68 -4.85
CA GLU A 94 7.78 1.36 -4.30
C GLU A 94 9.25 1.25 -3.84
N ALA A 95 10.20 1.77 -4.62
CA ALA A 95 11.61 1.75 -4.26
C ALA A 95 11.90 2.42 -2.91
N MET A 96 11.11 3.41 -2.51
CA MET A 96 11.22 4.11 -1.22
C MET A 96 10.23 3.62 -0.15
N ASN A 97 9.53 2.51 -0.39
CA ASN A 97 8.44 1.99 0.46
C ASN A 97 7.35 3.03 0.75
N CYS A 98 7.02 3.82 -0.25
CA CYS A 98 6.02 4.88 -0.19
C CYS A 98 4.85 4.63 -1.15
N SER A 99 4.63 3.37 -1.56
CA SER A 99 3.59 2.99 -2.51
C SER A 99 2.27 2.67 -1.81
N ALA A 100 1.17 3.11 -2.40
CA ALA A 100 -0.16 2.66 -1.99
C ALA A 100 -0.40 1.22 -2.48
N PRO A 101 -1.23 0.42 -1.79
CA PRO A 101 -1.99 0.73 -0.57
C PRO A 101 -1.19 0.60 0.73
N ASP A 102 0.06 0.13 0.68
CA ASP A 102 0.86 -0.17 1.87
C ASP A 102 1.00 1.04 2.79
N THR A 103 1.18 2.25 2.23
CA THR A 103 1.29 3.48 3.03
C THR A 103 0.08 3.70 3.91
N GLY A 104 -1.14 3.61 3.36
CA GLY A 104 -2.37 3.75 4.12
C GLY A 104 -2.55 2.63 5.16
N ASN A 105 -2.22 1.40 4.78
CA ASN A 105 -2.33 0.24 5.67
C ASN A 105 -1.34 0.33 6.84
N MET A 106 -0.10 0.77 6.59
CA MET A 106 0.87 1.02 7.65
C MET A 106 0.40 2.13 8.61
N GLU A 107 -0.18 3.23 8.10
CA GLU A 107 -0.75 4.28 8.97
C GLU A 107 -1.92 3.74 9.83
N VAL A 108 -2.77 2.89 9.28
CA VAL A 108 -3.85 2.24 10.05
C VAL A 108 -3.27 1.39 11.16
N LEU A 109 -2.26 0.58 10.87
CA LEU A 109 -1.62 -0.29 11.86
C LEU A 109 -0.86 0.51 12.93
N VAL A 110 -0.19 1.61 12.57
CA VAL A 110 0.47 2.49 13.54
C VAL A 110 -0.53 3.09 14.52
N ARG A 111 -1.69 3.55 14.00
CA ARG A 111 -2.67 4.30 14.81
C ARG A 111 -3.61 3.41 15.61
N TYR A 112 -3.97 2.26 15.07
CA TYR A 112 -5.09 1.45 15.59
C TYR A 112 -4.72 -0.01 15.83
N GLY A 113 -3.60 -0.49 15.31
CA GLY A 113 -3.15 -1.87 15.51
C GLY A 113 -2.75 -2.15 16.96
N SER A 114 -3.10 -3.32 17.48
CA SER A 114 -2.54 -3.81 18.74
C SER A 114 -1.03 -4.06 18.60
N LYS A 115 -0.33 -4.23 19.72
CA LYS A 115 1.10 -4.51 19.70
C LYS A 115 1.42 -5.80 18.92
N GLU A 116 0.59 -6.81 19.08
CA GLU A 116 0.71 -8.10 18.38
C GLU A 116 0.53 -7.91 16.87
N GLN A 117 -0.50 -7.13 16.45
CA GLN A 117 -0.75 -6.81 15.03
C GLN A 117 0.38 -5.96 14.43
N GLN A 118 0.95 -5.05 15.20
CA GLN A 118 2.11 -4.27 14.76
C GLN A 118 3.36 -5.14 14.62
N ASP A 119 3.58 -6.07 15.55
CA ASP A 119 4.73 -6.98 15.49
C ASP A 119 4.61 -7.97 14.33
N GLU A 120 3.40 -8.46 14.05
CA GLU A 120 3.13 -9.44 13.01
C GLU A 120 3.08 -8.82 11.60
N TRP A 121 2.44 -7.65 11.43
CA TRP A 121 2.14 -7.08 10.12
C TRP A 121 2.85 -5.77 9.82
N LEU A 122 2.86 -4.82 10.80
CA LEU A 122 3.46 -3.50 10.55
C LEU A 122 4.96 -3.58 10.35
N LYS A 123 5.68 -4.33 11.17
CA LYS A 123 7.14 -4.44 11.04
C LYS A 123 7.59 -4.96 9.68
N PRO A 124 7.08 -6.11 9.18
CA PRO A 124 7.45 -6.60 7.86
C PRO A 124 7.05 -5.64 6.72
N LEU A 125 5.95 -4.88 6.88
CA LEU A 125 5.56 -3.84 5.92
C LEU A 125 6.55 -2.67 5.94
N LEU A 126 6.92 -2.18 7.12
CA LEU A 126 7.93 -1.12 7.27
C LEU A 126 9.30 -1.55 6.73
N ASP A 127 9.64 -2.82 6.88
CA ASP A 127 10.87 -3.40 6.35
C ASP A 127 10.78 -3.70 4.84
N GLY A 128 9.59 -3.56 4.23
CA GLY A 128 9.35 -3.84 2.81
C GLY A 128 9.50 -5.31 2.44
N GLU A 129 9.41 -6.23 3.42
CA GLU A 129 9.50 -7.68 3.23
C GLU A 129 8.21 -8.25 2.65
N ILE A 130 7.08 -7.65 3.01
CA ILE A 130 5.75 -8.01 2.51
C ILE A 130 5.03 -6.80 1.92
N ARG A 131 4.00 -7.07 1.12
CA ARG A 131 3.04 -6.09 0.65
C ARG A 131 1.67 -6.35 1.29
N SER A 132 0.78 -5.41 1.14
CA SER A 132 -0.58 -5.48 1.64
C SER A 132 -1.60 -5.03 0.60
N ALA A 133 -2.88 -5.27 0.88
CA ALA A 133 -3.98 -4.78 0.07
C ALA A 133 -5.05 -4.13 0.94
N PHE A 134 -5.93 -3.34 0.33
CA PHE A 134 -7.07 -2.71 0.99
C PHE A 134 -8.36 -3.04 0.23
N GLY A 135 -9.20 -3.89 0.80
CA GLY A 135 -10.44 -4.35 0.19
C GLY A 135 -11.64 -3.53 0.62
N MET A 136 -11.99 -2.49 -0.15
CA MET A 136 -13.17 -1.66 0.09
C MET A 136 -14.20 -1.81 -1.01
N THR A 137 -13.81 -1.56 -2.26
CA THR A 137 -14.68 -1.48 -3.42
C THR A 137 -15.33 -2.81 -3.75
N GLU A 138 -16.63 -2.81 -4.03
CA GLU A 138 -17.43 -3.98 -4.36
C GLU A 138 -18.05 -3.84 -5.76
N PRO A 139 -18.14 -4.93 -6.54
CA PRO A 139 -18.68 -4.85 -7.91
C PRO A 139 -20.17 -4.56 -7.99
N GLN A 140 -20.94 -4.87 -6.95
CA GLN A 140 -22.41 -4.80 -6.95
C GLN A 140 -22.96 -3.46 -6.49
N VAL A 141 -22.17 -2.64 -5.80
CA VAL A 141 -22.63 -1.39 -5.16
C VAL A 141 -21.78 -0.18 -5.54
N ALA A 142 -22.35 1.02 -5.37
CA ALA A 142 -21.66 2.29 -5.57
C ALA A 142 -20.70 2.54 -4.38
N SER A 143 -19.50 1.97 -4.45
CA SER A 143 -18.54 1.90 -3.34
C SER A 143 -17.84 3.23 -3.03
N SER A 144 -18.04 4.27 -3.82
CA SER A 144 -17.62 5.64 -3.47
C SER A 144 -18.31 6.16 -2.20
N ASP A 145 -19.50 5.64 -1.89
CA ASP A 145 -20.12 5.73 -0.57
C ASP A 145 -19.92 4.40 0.15
N ALA A 146 -18.96 4.33 1.05
CA ALA A 146 -18.63 3.11 1.79
C ALA A 146 -19.81 2.58 2.64
N THR A 147 -20.81 3.39 2.91
CA THR A 147 -22.03 2.96 3.63
C THR A 147 -22.93 2.05 2.79
N ASN A 148 -22.69 1.92 1.49
CA ASN A 148 -23.40 0.99 0.60
C ASN A 148 -22.80 -0.43 0.60
N MET A 149 -21.75 -0.66 1.35
CA MET A 149 -21.03 -1.93 1.40
C MET A 149 -21.97 -3.08 1.80
N GLU A 150 -21.87 -4.20 1.09
CA GLU A 150 -22.67 -5.41 1.29
C GLU A 150 -21.87 -6.58 1.88
N ALA A 151 -20.53 -6.55 1.76
CA ALA A 151 -19.69 -7.55 2.41
C ALA A 151 -19.93 -7.56 3.93
N THR A 152 -20.04 -8.74 4.52
CA THR A 152 -20.37 -8.93 5.94
C THR A 152 -19.30 -9.70 6.68
N ALA A 153 -19.24 -9.51 8.00
CA ALA A 153 -18.52 -10.39 8.88
C ALA A 153 -19.34 -10.61 10.17
N GLU A 154 -19.46 -11.87 10.56
CA GLU A 154 -20.15 -12.30 11.76
C GLU A 154 -19.20 -13.02 12.69
N LEU A 155 -19.32 -12.77 13.99
CA LEU A 155 -18.50 -13.46 14.99
C LEU A 155 -19.21 -14.77 15.39
N VAL A 156 -18.66 -15.91 14.96
CA VAL A 156 -19.20 -17.25 15.23
C VAL A 156 -18.15 -18.05 15.98
N ASP A 157 -18.48 -18.53 17.17
CA ASP A 157 -17.58 -19.34 18.02
C ASP A 157 -16.19 -18.72 18.23
N GLY A 158 -16.15 -17.39 18.35
CA GLY A 158 -14.89 -16.63 18.56
C GLY A 158 -14.09 -16.34 17.29
N HIS A 159 -14.61 -16.70 16.10
CA HIS A 159 -13.97 -16.48 14.82
C HIS A 159 -14.84 -15.58 13.94
N TRP A 160 -14.21 -14.68 13.19
CA TRP A 160 -14.88 -13.89 12.17
C TRP A 160 -15.15 -14.75 10.93
N VAL A 161 -16.42 -14.89 10.55
CA VAL A 161 -16.85 -15.49 9.28
C VAL A 161 -17.17 -14.36 8.32
N ILE A 162 -16.31 -14.20 7.31
CA ILE A 162 -16.38 -13.11 6.34
C ILE A 162 -16.98 -13.61 5.04
N ASN A 163 -17.95 -12.85 4.48
CA ASN A 163 -18.56 -13.11 3.19
C ASN A 163 -18.60 -11.82 2.37
N GLY A 164 -18.12 -11.87 1.15
CA GLY A 164 -18.15 -10.73 0.23
C GLY A 164 -17.15 -10.86 -0.90
N GLU A 165 -17.28 -9.95 -1.86
CA GLU A 165 -16.40 -9.85 -3.00
C GLU A 165 -15.90 -8.42 -3.15
N LYS A 166 -14.61 -8.26 -3.36
CA LYS A 166 -13.98 -6.98 -3.62
C LYS A 166 -13.40 -6.96 -5.03
N TRP A 167 -13.27 -5.78 -5.61
CA TRP A 167 -12.61 -5.61 -6.90
C TRP A 167 -11.76 -4.34 -6.92
N TRP A 168 -10.93 -4.18 -7.93
CA TRP A 168 -9.98 -3.07 -8.03
C TRP A 168 -9.12 -2.92 -6.76
N THR A 169 -8.77 -4.06 -6.18
CA THR A 169 -7.98 -4.14 -4.95
C THR A 169 -6.50 -4.22 -5.32
N SER A 170 -5.87 -3.06 -5.47
CA SER A 170 -4.46 -2.95 -5.87
C SER A 170 -3.56 -3.77 -4.96
N GLY A 171 -2.62 -4.49 -5.56
CA GLY A 171 -1.64 -5.31 -4.86
C GLY A 171 -2.15 -6.66 -4.37
N ALA A 172 -3.46 -6.97 -4.41
CA ALA A 172 -3.98 -8.24 -3.88
C ALA A 172 -3.45 -9.48 -4.63
N GLY A 173 -3.05 -9.32 -5.89
CA GLY A 173 -2.48 -10.39 -6.70
C GLY A 173 -0.95 -10.46 -6.68
N ASP A 174 -0.28 -9.52 -6.02
CA ASP A 174 1.18 -9.57 -5.84
C ASP A 174 1.54 -10.76 -4.94
N PRO A 175 2.49 -11.63 -5.33
CA PRO A 175 2.89 -12.78 -4.52
C PRO A 175 3.49 -12.39 -3.16
N ARG A 176 3.93 -11.16 -3.01
CA ARG A 176 4.41 -10.58 -1.74
C ARG A 176 3.28 -10.08 -0.84
N CYS A 177 2.05 -9.95 -1.34
CA CYS A 177 0.90 -9.56 -0.53
C CYS A 177 0.57 -10.64 0.49
N LYS A 178 0.65 -10.31 1.78
CA LYS A 178 0.41 -11.27 2.86
C LYS A 178 -0.80 -10.94 3.71
N ILE A 179 -1.27 -9.71 3.65
CA ILE A 179 -2.38 -9.22 4.46
C ILE A 179 -3.28 -8.30 3.65
N ILE A 180 -4.58 -8.42 3.81
CA ILE A 180 -5.56 -7.46 3.32
C ILE A 180 -6.32 -6.84 4.49
N ILE A 181 -6.47 -5.51 4.50
CA ILE A 181 -7.44 -4.84 5.35
C ILE A 181 -8.79 -4.92 4.62
N PHE A 182 -9.68 -5.76 5.11
CA PHE A 182 -10.97 -6.01 4.50
C PHE A 182 -12.07 -5.23 5.21
N MET A 183 -12.71 -4.29 4.51
CA MET A 183 -13.86 -3.56 5.03
C MET A 183 -15.14 -4.34 4.83
N CYS A 184 -15.94 -4.44 5.89
CA CYS A 184 -17.21 -5.16 5.87
C CYS A 184 -18.17 -4.62 6.93
N VAL A 185 -19.45 -5.00 6.80
CA VAL A 185 -20.50 -4.73 7.78
C VAL A 185 -20.40 -5.76 8.91
N THR A 186 -20.18 -5.29 10.11
CA THR A 186 -20.15 -6.12 11.34
C THR A 186 -21.32 -5.86 12.28
N ASN A 187 -21.90 -4.67 12.22
CA ASN A 187 -22.94 -4.21 13.13
C ASN A 187 -24.10 -3.58 12.34
N PRO A 188 -24.92 -4.37 11.61
CA PRO A 188 -25.94 -3.85 10.69
C PRO A 188 -27.02 -3.01 11.39
N GLU A 189 -27.26 -3.28 12.68
CA GLU A 189 -28.28 -2.57 13.49
C GLU A 189 -27.82 -1.20 14.00
N ASN A 190 -26.51 -0.88 13.87
CA ASN A 190 -25.98 0.41 14.31
C ASN A 190 -26.37 1.54 13.35
N GLU A 191 -26.14 2.78 13.79
CA GLU A 191 -26.21 3.96 12.93
C GLU A 191 -25.36 3.81 11.69
N ARG A 192 -25.78 4.35 10.55
CA ARG A 192 -25.22 4.15 9.21
C ARG A 192 -23.67 4.18 9.16
N HIS A 193 -23.06 5.13 9.85
CA HIS A 193 -21.59 5.29 9.86
C HIS A 193 -20.86 4.49 10.95
N GLN A 194 -21.57 3.63 11.67
CA GLN A 194 -21.02 2.78 12.75
C GLN A 194 -21.23 1.28 12.48
N ARG A 195 -21.58 0.92 11.24
CA ARG A 195 -21.88 -0.47 10.85
C ARG A 195 -20.66 -1.25 10.42
N HIS A 196 -19.58 -0.55 10.05
CA HIS A 196 -18.46 -1.14 9.32
C HIS A 196 -17.26 -1.30 10.23
N SER A 197 -16.49 -2.35 9.95
CA SER A 197 -15.20 -2.62 10.54
C SER A 197 -14.16 -2.87 9.47
N MET A 198 -12.91 -2.72 9.84
CA MET A 198 -11.74 -3.15 9.08
C MET A 198 -11.19 -4.39 9.77
N ILE A 199 -11.16 -5.51 9.05
CA ILE A 199 -10.63 -6.78 9.57
C ILE A 199 -9.33 -7.08 8.85
N LEU A 200 -8.28 -7.41 9.60
CA LEU A 200 -7.03 -7.90 9.06
C LEU A 200 -7.20 -9.36 8.65
N VAL A 201 -7.06 -9.65 7.36
CA VAL A 201 -7.23 -11.01 6.83
C VAL A 201 -5.93 -11.44 6.17
N PRO A 202 -5.22 -12.46 6.72
CA PRO A 202 -4.08 -13.06 6.02
C PRO A 202 -4.51 -13.61 4.67
N MET A 203 -3.69 -13.41 3.64
CA MET A 203 -4.03 -13.82 2.26
C MET A 203 -4.08 -15.35 2.08
N ASP A 204 -3.50 -16.12 2.99
CA ASP A 204 -3.54 -17.59 3.00
C ASP A 204 -4.69 -18.16 3.85
N THR A 205 -5.58 -17.30 4.36
CA THR A 205 -6.77 -17.73 5.10
C THR A 205 -7.65 -18.61 4.21
N PRO A 206 -8.10 -19.79 4.68
CA PRO A 206 -9.00 -20.66 3.92
C PRO A 206 -10.25 -19.91 3.45
N GLY A 207 -10.52 -19.93 2.14
CA GLY A 207 -11.64 -19.23 1.51
C GLY A 207 -11.28 -17.87 0.91
N VAL A 208 -10.08 -17.36 1.11
CA VAL A 208 -9.57 -16.20 0.37
C VAL A 208 -9.15 -16.65 -1.03
N GLU A 209 -9.70 -16.02 -2.06
CA GLU A 209 -9.42 -16.31 -3.45
C GLU A 209 -9.21 -15.02 -4.25
N VAL A 210 -8.08 -14.91 -4.93
CA VAL A 210 -7.84 -13.88 -5.96
C VAL A 210 -8.35 -14.45 -7.30
N LYS A 211 -9.53 -14.04 -7.71
CA LYS A 211 -10.21 -14.58 -8.90
C LYS A 211 -9.51 -14.23 -10.22
N ARG A 212 -8.99 -13.02 -10.32
CA ARG A 212 -8.28 -12.52 -11.50
C ARG A 212 -7.56 -11.23 -11.23
N MET A 213 -6.57 -10.94 -12.05
CA MET A 213 -5.95 -9.63 -12.15
C MET A 213 -6.80 -8.70 -13.03
N MET A 214 -6.72 -7.40 -12.77
CA MET A 214 -7.48 -6.38 -13.50
C MET A 214 -6.52 -5.38 -14.13
N HIS A 215 -6.73 -5.11 -15.43
CA HIS A 215 -5.87 -4.21 -16.20
C HIS A 215 -6.34 -2.77 -16.07
N VAL A 216 -5.41 -1.85 -15.80
CA VAL A 216 -5.65 -0.40 -15.80
C VAL A 216 -4.61 0.29 -16.69
N PHE A 217 -5.01 0.80 -17.84
CA PHE A 217 -4.13 1.52 -18.78
C PHE A 217 -2.84 0.75 -19.16
N GLY A 218 -2.90 -0.57 -19.19
CA GLY A 218 -1.72 -1.40 -19.44
C GLY A 218 -0.92 -1.76 -18.18
N TYR A 219 -1.30 -1.25 -17.03
CA TYR A 219 -0.82 -1.76 -15.74
C TYR A 219 -1.64 -2.95 -15.32
N ASP A 220 -0.97 -3.89 -14.72
CA ASP A 220 -1.51 -5.18 -14.34
C ASP A 220 -1.32 -5.37 -12.82
N ASP A 221 -1.97 -4.51 -12.03
CA ASP A 221 -1.92 -4.55 -10.56
C ASP A 221 -3.05 -5.38 -9.95
#